data_a72c04ff4f832f755545c7ea0b100a8d
#
_entry.id   a72c04ff4f832f755545c7ea0b100a8d
#
_cell.length_a   1.000
_cell.length_b   1.000
_cell.length_c   1.000
_cell.angle_alpha   90.00
_cell.angle_beta   90.00
_cell.angle_gamma   90.00
#
_symmetry.space_group_name_H-M   'P 1'
#
loop_
_entity.id
_entity.type
_entity.pdbx_description
1 polymer ?
#
loop_
_entity_poly.entity_id
_entity_poly.type
_entity_poly.pdbx_seq_one_letter_code
_entity_poly.pdbx_strand_id
1 'polypeptide(L)'
;MNAILHSLVLTFAIVAQAGAHDAPVPARGTQPVPTIAAVHPMPIAARYVEQKTDLRTGRSNAGTWYFWRDANRIETAKPALGMAEIWNRDAGGRITHARFFHDDRRIIDTSSGELLARGIDTNWQKLATLFDPRSTPALRRIDSTRLLGQAATVYRGDSNGTRIEVVWLEHANLPGRLTRVTKHERVDLRLAELVAVSPPDWPRLVATTTDDYLRIDVADLGDMENDPFVRKVLRNGFGGLAIPHAH
;
A
#
# COMPACT_ATOMS: atom_id res chain seq x y z
N MET A 1 -13.92 -25.17 11.28
CA MET A 1 -12.71 -24.86 12.08
C MET A 1 -12.17 -23.55 11.53
N ASN A 2 -12.51 -22.44 12.21
CA ASN A 2 -12.23 -21.07 11.73
C ASN A 2 -10.80 -20.67 12.06
N ALA A 3 -9.98 -20.43 11.03
CA ALA A 3 -8.67 -19.85 11.20
C ALA A 3 -8.83 -18.34 11.40
N ILE A 4 -8.61 -17.89 12.62
CA ILE A 4 -8.63 -16.47 13.00
C ILE A 4 -7.35 -15.84 12.45
N LEU A 5 -7.48 -15.01 11.43
CA LEU A 5 -6.41 -14.16 10.91
C LEU A 5 -6.28 -12.94 11.84
N HIS A 6 -5.32 -12.95 12.75
CA HIS A 6 -4.95 -11.75 13.50
C HIS A 6 -4.10 -10.86 12.62
N SER A 7 -4.67 -9.72 12.23
CA SER A 7 -3.97 -8.63 11.56
C SER A 7 -3.35 -7.73 12.63
N LEU A 8 -2.03 -7.73 12.73
CA LEU A 8 -1.30 -6.90 13.70
C LEU A 8 -1.19 -5.48 13.14
N VAL A 9 -1.96 -4.57 13.71
CA VAL A 9 -1.83 -3.12 13.50
C VAL A 9 -0.66 -2.65 14.36
N LEU A 10 0.44 -2.24 13.75
CA LEU A 10 1.54 -1.58 14.45
C LEU A 10 1.33 -0.08 14.42
N THR A 11 0.93 0.47 15.56
CA THR A 11 0.81 1.92 15.80
C THR A 11 2.17 2.45 16.25
N PHE A 12 2.71 3.46 15.58
CA PHE A 12 3.93 4.16 15.99
C PHE A 12 3.62 5.49 16.65
N ALA A 13 4.12 5.65 17.86
CA ALA A 13 4.17 6.94 18.54
C ALA A 13 5.47 7.67 18.15
N ILE A 14 5.35 8.87 17.64
CA ILE A 14 6.49 9.77 17.38
C ILE A 14 6.70 10.62 18.62
N VAL A 15 7.86 10.49 19.25
CA VAL A 15 8.33 11.42 20.29
C VAL A 15 9.01 12.60 19.60
N ALA A 16 8.42 13.78 19.70
CA ALA A 16 9.04 15.02 19.28
C ALA A 16 9.98 15.53 20.37
N GLN A 17 11.25 15.66 20.07
CA GLN A 17 12.19 16.45 20.92
C GLN A 17 12.29 17.87 20.37
N ALA A 18 11.87 18.82 21.17
CA ALA A 18 12.10 20.24 20.98
C ALA A 18 13.48 20.61 21.54
N GLY A 19 14.30 21.26 20.75
CA GLY A 19 15.55 21.88 21.18
C GLY A 19 15.75 23.21 20.48
N ALA A 20 15.68 24.29 21.27
CA ALA A 20 15.86 25.67 20.84
C ALA A 20 17.34 26.04 20.69
N HIS A 21 17.70 26.93 19.78
CA HIS A 21 18.22 28.27 20.05
C HIS A 21 18.75 28.99 18.79
N ASP A 22 18.44 30.28 18.79
CA ASP A 22 18.71 31.31 17.81
C ASP A 22 20.17 31.60 17.47
N ALA A 23 20.38 31.99 16.18
CA ALA A 23 21.28 33.05 15.79
C ALA A 23 20.90 33.58 14.38
N PRO A 24 20.85 34.89 14.10
CA PRO A 24 20.45 35.40 12.79
C PRO A 24 21.60 35.36 11.80
N VAL A 25 21.38 34.69 10.66
CA VAL A 25 22.31 34.71 9.52
C VAL A 25 21.78 35.67 8.44
N PRO A 26 22.63 36.48 7.79
CA PRO A 26 22.21 37.48 6.83
C PRO A 26 21.62 36.88 5.57
N ALA A 27 20.56 37.52 5.06
CA ALA A 27 19.84 37.15 3.85
C ALA A 27 20.76 37.12 2.62
N ARG A 28 21.10 35.93 2.14
CA ARG A 28 21.60 35.71 0.77
C ARG A 28 20.40 35.54 -0.15
N GLY A 29 20.44 36.26 -1.26
CA GLY A 29 19.41 36.27 -2.29
C GLY A 29 18.92 34.89 -2.66
N THR A 30 17.62 34.70 -2.55
CA THR A 30 16.92 33.47 -2.88
C THR A 30 16.91 33.28 -4.40
N GLN A 31 17.83 32.49 -4.93
CA GLN A 31 17.63 31.94 -6.26
C GLN A 31 16.41 31.03 -6.21
N PRO A 32 15.48 31.11 -7.18
CA PRO A 32 14.35 30.20 -7.23
C PRO A 32 14.90 28.78 -7.36
N VAL A 33 14.64 27.95 -6.35
CA VAL A 33 14.90 26.53 -6.41
C VAL A 33 14.12 25.99 -7.61
N PRO A 34 14.77 25.31 -8.59
CA PRO A 34 14.05 24.73 -9.71
C PRO A 34 13.00 23.77 -9.13
N THR A 35 11.73 24.06 -9.39
CA THR A 35 10.63 23.15 -9.08
C THR A 35 10.90 21.88 -9.86
N ILE A 36 11.36 20.83 -9.16
CA ILE A 36 11.45 19.50 -9.74
C ILE A 36 10.03 19.15 -10.16
N ALA A 37 9.79 19.16 -11.47
CA ALA A 37 8.50 18.74 -12.01
C ALA A 37 8.18 17.37 -11.42
N ALA A 38 7.04 17.25 -10.76
CA ALA A 38 6.62 16.01 -10.14
C ALA A 38 6.62 14.93 -11.24
N VAL A 39 7.58 14.02 -11.18
CA VAL A 39 7.65 12.90 -12.12
C VAL A 39 6.43 12.04 -11.85
N HIS A 40 5.41 12.20 -12.67
CA HIS A 40 4.22 11.34 -12.59
C HIS A 40 4.66 9.91 -12.88
N PRO A 41 4.35 8.96 -11.99
CA PRO A 41 4.68 7.58 -12.25
C PRO A 41 3.96 7.11 -13.52
N MET A 42 4.69 6.43 -14.41
CA MET A 42 4.13 5.91 -15.66
C MET A 42 2.95 4.96 -15.36
N PRO A 43 1.92 4.97 -16.23
CA PRO A 43 0.87 3.96 -16.18
C PRO A 43 1.47 2.56 -16.24
N ILE A 44 0.98 1.66 -15.40
CA ILE A 44 1.51 0.31 -15.30
C ILE A 44 0.45 -0.64 -14.72
N ALA A 45 0.51 -1.87 -15.14
CA ALA A 45 -0.24 -2.95 -14.53
C ALA A 45 0.72 -4.08 -14.10
N ALA A 46 0.49 -4.61 -12.91
CA ALA A 46 1.35 -5.62 -12.31
C ALA A 46 0.52 -6.73 -11.68
N ARG A 47 0.97 -7.98 -11.85
CA ARG A 47 0.43 -9.15 -11.19
C ARG A 47 1.46 -9.68 -10.20
N TYR A 48 1.03 -9.85 -8.97
CA TYR A 48 1.84 -10.33 -7.87
C TYR A 48 1.35 -11.66 -7.35
N VAL A 49 2.27 -12.46 -6.84
CA VAL A 49 1.98 -13.61 -5.98
C VAL A 49 2.45 -13.26 -4.57
N GLU A 50 1.53 -13.32 -3.62
CA GLU A 50 1.81 -13.15 -2.19
C GLU A 50 1.77 -14.53 -1.54
N GLN A 51 2.78 -14.84 -0.72
CA GLN A 51 2.79 -16.02 0.14
C GLN A 51 2.98 -15.56 1.58
N LYS A 52 2.07 -15.97 2.45
CA LYS A 52 2.14 -15.76 3.90
C LYS A 52 2.39 -17.09 4.60
N THR A 53 3.37 -17.13 5.48
CA THR A 53 3.72 -18.32 6.25
C THR A 53 3.71 -17.99 7.74
N ASP A 54 2.89 -18.68 8.50
CA ASP A 54 2.94 -18.67 9.98
C ASP A 54 4.18 -19.46 10.41
N LEU A 55 5.16 -18.78 10.99
CA LEU A 55 6.44 -19.39 11.38
C LEU A 55 6.32 -20.29 12.60
N ARG A 56 5.25 -20.18 13.38
CA ARG A 56 4.99 -21.05 14.52
C ARG A 56 4.41 -22.41 14.10
N THR A 57 3.55 -22.41 13.09
CA THR A 57 2.84 -23.63 12.63
C THR A 57 3.38 -24.20 11.32
N GLY A 58 4.19 -23.44 10.59
CA GLY A 58 4.65 -23.78 9.25
C GLY A 58 3.57 -23.71 8.17
N ARG A 59 2.35 -23.30 8.53
CA ARG A 59 1.25 -23.20 7.55
C ARG A 59 1.49 -22.02 6.61
N SER A 60 1.31 -22.30 5.32
CA SER A 60 1.41 -21.28 4.28
C SER A 60 0.09 -21.13 3.53
N ASN A 61 -0.16 -19.93 3.10
CA ASN A 61 -1.26 -19.55 2.23
C ASN A 61 -0.68 -18.66 1.12
N ALA A 62 -1.11 -18.87 -0.12
CA ALA A 62 -0.68 -18.09 -1.26
C ALA A 62 -1.90 -17.49 -1.97
N GLY A 63 -1.73 -16.29 -2.51
CA GLY A 63 -2.76 -15.62 -3.27
C GLY A 63 -2.16 -14.78 -4.38
N THR A 64 -2.95 -14.54 -5.42
CA THR A 64 -2.62 -13.62 -6.49
C THR A 64 -3.35 -12.30 -6.25
N TRP A 65 -2.65 -11.19 -6.47
CA TRP A 65 -3.27 -9.90 -6.50
C TRP A 65 -2.72 -9.04 -7.63
N TYR A 66 -3.49 -8.04 -7.99
CA TYR A 66 -3.24 -7.17 -9.11
C TYR A 66 -3.08 -5.75 -8.63
N PHE A 67 -2.27 -5.01 -9.35
CA PHE A 67 -1.99 -3.60 -9.09
C PHE A 67 -2.00 -2.83 -10.40
N TRP A 68 -2.70 -1.72 -10.41
CA TRP A 68 -2.70 -0.77 -11.52
C TRP A 68 -2.39 0.62 -10.98
N ARG A 69 -1.63 1.34 -11.73
CA ARG A 69 -1.26 2.70 -11.41
C ARG A 69 -1.36 3.57 -12.65
N ASP A 70 -2.09 4.68 -12.52
CA ASP A 70 -2.12 5.80 -13.45
C ASP A 70 -1.66 7.07 -12.73
N ALA A 71 -1.65 8.23 -13.44
CA ALA A 71 -1.21 9.49 -12.86
C ALA A 71 -1.96 9.87 -11.57
N ASN A 72 -3.28 9.63 -11.54
CA ASN A 72 -4.18 10.06 -10.47
C ASN A 72 -5.03 8.92 -9.89
N ARG A 73 -4.72 7.69 -10.23
CA ARG A 73 -5.47 6.52 -9.75
C ARG A 73 -4.53 5.35 -9.48
N ILE A 74 -4.73 4.72 -8.34
CA ILE A 74 -4.13 3.44 -7.99
C ILE A 74 -5.26 2.49 -7.67
N GLU A 75 -5.18 1.29 -8.20
CA GLU A 75 -6.16 0.23 -7.99
C GLU A 75 -5.46 -1.05 -7.61
N THR A 76 -6.02 -1.78 -6.66
CA THR A 76 -5.58 -3.14 -6.32
C THR A 76 -6.78 -4.07 -6.32
N ALA A 77 -6.56 -5.34 -6.66
CA ALA A 77 -7.58 -6.37 -6.56
C ALA A 77 -7.00 -7.67 -6.02
N LYS A 78 -7.74 -8.30 -5.10
CA LYS A 78 -7.49 -9.66 -4.59
C LYS A 78 -8.72 -10.53 -4.90
N PRO A 79 -8.81 -11.11 -6.11
CA PRO A 79 -10.01 -11.82 -6.55
C PRO A 79 -10.41 -12.97 -5.64
N ALA A 80 -9.42 -13.72 -5.11
CA ALA A 80 -9.67 -14.82 -4.19
C ALA A 80 -10.35 -14.40 -2.86
N LEU A 81 -10.35 -13.10 -2.56
CA LEU A 81 -11.01 -12.52 -1.39
C LEU A 81 -12.27 -11.72 -1.76
N GLY A 82 -12.63 -11.67 -3.05
CA GLY A 82 -13.69 -10.80 -3.54
C GLY A 82 -13.46 -9.32 -3.21
N MET A 83 -12.20 -8.84 -3.18
CA MET A 83 -11.88 -7.50 -2.68
C MET A 83 -11.07 -6.69 -3.68
N ALA A 84 -11.35 -5.40 -3.73
CA ALA A 84 -10.54 -4.42 -4.47
C ALA A 84 -10.46 -3.09 -3.70
N GLU A 85 -9.48 -2.27 -4.04
CA GLU A 85 -9.33 -0.92 -3.51
C GLU A 85 -8.98 0.06 -4.63
N ILE A 86 -9.45 1.28 -4.47
CA ILE A 86 -9.12 2.41 -5.33
C ILE A 86 -8.66 3.57 -4.46
N TRP A 87 -7.54 4.15 -4.85
CA TRP A 87 -7.05 5.43 -4.39
C TRP A 87 -7.14 6.41 -5.54
N ASN A 88 -7.82 7.52 -5.35
CA ASN A 88 -7.91 8.60 -6.34
C ASN A 88 -7.28 9.86 -5.78
N ARG A 89 -6.59 10.60 -6.65
CA ARG A 89 -6.05 11.92 -6.37
C ARG A 89 -6.74 12.93 -7.28
N ASP A 90 -7.37 13.94 -6.73
CA ASP A 90 -7.98 15.02 -7.53
C ASP A 90 -6.95 16.04 -8.02
N ALA A 91 -7.41 17.01 -8.82
CA ALA A 91 -6.55 18.07 -9.33
C ALA A 91 -5.97 19.00 -8.22
N GLY A 92 -6.61 19.06 -7.06
CA GLY A 92 -6.13 19.77 -5.88
C GLY A 92 -5.16 18.96 -5.03
N GLY A 93 -4.84 17.72 -5.43
CA GLY A 93 -3.94 16.83 -4.70
C GLY A 93 -4.61 16.09 -3.53
N ARG A 94 -5.92 16.25 -3.31
CA ARG A 94 -6.64 15.54 -2.25
C ARG A 94 -6.80 14.08 -2.65
N ILE A 95 -6.62 13.21 -1.68
CA ILE A 95 -6.68 11.76 -1.88
C ILE A 95 -7.96 11.23 -1.22
N THR A 96 -8.66 10.37 -1.92
CA THR A 96 -9.78 9.58 -1.43
C THR A 96 -9.48 8.10 -1.61
N HIS A 97 -10.14 7.28 -0.82
CA HIS A 97 -9.99 5.83 -0.87
C HIS A 97 -11.36 5.17 -0.89
N ALA A 98 -11.53 4.11 -1.66
CA ALA A 98 -12.71 3.27 -1.65
C ALA A 98 -12.28 1.79 -1.61
N ARG A 99 -12.92 1.02 -0.73
CA ARG A 99 -12.72 -0.43 -0.61
C ARG A 99 -13.98 -1.16 -1.01
N PHE A 100 -13.84 -2.10 -1.92
CA PHE A 100 -14.90 -2.89 -2.51
C PHE A 100 -14.89 -4.30 -1.93
N PHE A 101 -16.06 -4.78 -1.56
CA PHE A 101 -16.33 -6.13 -1.07
C PHE A 101 -17.37 -6.75 -2.01
N HIS A 102 -16.89 -7.42 -3.05
CA HIS A 102 -17.74 -7.93 -4.13
C HIS A 102 -18.74 -8.99 -3.64
N ASP A 103 -18.30 -9.90 -2.78
CA ASP A 103 -19.12 -10.96 -2.22
C ASP A 103 -20.27 -10.41 -1.34
N ASP A 104 -20.03 -9.28 -0.67
CA ASP A 104 -21.00 -8.61 0.18
C ASP A 104 -21.78 -7.51 -0.57
N ARG A 105 -21.40 -7.17 -1.80
CA ARG A 105 -21.93 -6.04 -2.59
C ARG A 105 -21.92 -4.73 -1.81
N ARG A 106 -20.77 -4.43 -1.19
CA ARG A 106 -20.57 -3.24 -0.34
C ARG A 106 -19.34 -2.48 -0.78
N ILE A 107 -19.39 -1.16 -0.60
CA ILE A 107 -18.25 -0.26 -0.77
C ILE A 107 -18.12 0.54 0.50
N ILE A 108 -16.89 0.63 1.04
CA ILE A 108 -16.55 1.57 2.11
C ILE A 108 -15.77 2.70 1.50
N ASP A 109 -16.34 3.89 1.55
CA ASP A 109 -15.71 5.13 1.10
C ASP A 109 -14.99 5.81 2.27
N THR A 110 -13.83 6.37 1.99
CA THR A 110 -13.05 7.12 2.96
C THR A 110 -12.65 8.45 2.34
N SER A 111 -13.16 9.53 2.88
CA SER A 111 -12.83 10.89 2.46
C SER A 111 -11.39 11.26 2.83
N SER A 112 -10.85 12.31 2.22
CA SER A 112 -9.51 12.81 2.55
C SER A 112 -9.41 13.28 4.01
N GLY A 113 -10.49 13.83 4.57
CA GLY A 113 -10.57 14.22 5.98
C GLY A 113 -10.48 13.01 6.91
N GLU A 114 -11.21 11.94 6.61
CA GLU A 114 -11.19 10.70 7.38
C GLU A 114 -9.83 9.98 7.29
N LEU A 115 -9.19 9.97 6.12
CA LEU A 115 -7.84 9.42 5.99
C LEU A 115 -6.86 10.14 6.92
N LEU A 116 -6.91 11.48 6.93
CA LEU A 116 -6.07 12.29 7.80
C LEU A 116 -6.38 12.07 9.28
N ALA A 117 -7.67 12.08 9.66
CA ALA A 117 -8.10 11.86 11.04
C ALA A 117 -7.67 10.51 11.60
N ARG A 118 -7.55 9.50 10.75
CA ARG A 118 -7.09 8.14 11.09
C ARG A 118 -5.58 7.97 11.01
N GLY A 119 -4.83 9.04 10.69
CA GLY A 119 -3.37 8.98 10.54
C GLY A 119 -2.89 8.12 9.37
N ILE A 120 -3.74 7.90 8.36
CA ILE A 120 -3.36 7.13 7.17
C ILE A 120 -2.45 7.97 6.30
N ASP A 121 -1.29 7.42 5.96
CA ASP A 121 -0.33 8.11 5.09
C ASP A 121 -0.91 8.25 3.67
N THR A 122 -1.18 9.48 3.28
CA THR A 122 -1.71 9.83 1.95
C THR A 122 -0.62 10.34 1.00
N ASN A 123 0.65 10.04 1.27
CA ASN A 123 1.72 10.37 0.34
C ASN A 123 1.55 9.59 -0.96
N TRP A 124 1.15 10.30 -2.03
CA TRP A 124 0.87 9.68 -3.33
C TRP A 124 2.04 8.88 -3.88
N GLN A 125 3.26 9.36 -3.71
CA GLN A 125 4.45 8.65 -4.19
C GLN A 125 4.61 7.30 -3.50
N LYS A 126 4.37 7.24 -2.19
CA LYS A 126 4.42 5.97 -1.45
C LYS A 126 3.32 5.02 -1.89
N LEU A 127 2.08 5.51 -2.03
CA LEU A 127 0.95 4.73 -2.53
C LEU A 127 1.26 4.15 -3.92
N ALA A 128 1.78 4.99 -4.81
CA ALA A 128 2.07 4.63 -6.19
C ALA A 128 3.24 3.65 -6.36
N THR A 129 4.07 3.47 -5.36
CA THR A 129 5.24 2.60 -5.39
C THR A 129 5.07 1.31 -4.58
N LEU A 130 3.92 1.12 -3.91
CA LEU A 130 3.65 0.03 -2.96
C LEU A 130 4.56 0.05 -1.73
N PHE A 131 5.84 0.14 -1.94
CA PHE A 131 6.89 0.21 -0.93
C PHE A 131 8.16 0.78 -1.55
N ASP A 132 8.59 1.95 -1.11
CA ASP A 132 9.85 2.54 -1.56
C ASP A 132 10.97 2.29 -0.53
N PRO A 133 11.93 1.40 -0.83
CA PRO A 133 13.02 1.11 0.10
C PRO A 133 13.92 2.32 0.37
N ARG A 134 13.96 3.29 -0.55
CA ARG A 134 14.77 4.51 -0.43
C ARG A 134 14.22 5.47 0.60
N SER A 135 12.91 5.42 0.86
CA SER A 135 12.23 6.20 1.90
C SER A 135 12.25 5.54 3.29
N THR A 136 12.83 4.35 3.40
CA THR A 136 12.91 3.57 4.64
C THR A 136 14.34 3.63 5.20
N PRO A 137 14.61 4.46 6.23
CA PRO A 137 15.98 4.72 6.70
C PRO A 137 16.74 3.48 7.20
N ALA A 138 16.01 2.47 7.64
CA ALA A 138 16.59 1.21 8.13
C ALA A 138 17.14 0.32 6.99
N LEU A 139 16.74 0.56 5.74
CA LEU A 139 17.18 -0.25 4.61
C LEU A 139 18.46 0.30 3.99
N ARG A 140 19.36 -0.60 3.64
CA ARG A 140 20.61 -0.28 2.93
C ARG A 140 20.64 -1.02 1.61
N ARG A 141 21.15 -0.34 0.59
CA ARG A 141 21.51 -0.98 -0.67
C ARG A 141 22.64 -1.95 -0.41
N ILE A 142 22.48 -3.21 -0.82
CA ILE A 142 23.47 -4.26 -0.61
C ILE A 142 23.99 -4.86 -1.92
N ASP A 143 23.18 -4.81 -2.99
CA ASP A 143 23.54 -5.45 -4.26
C ASP A 143 22.77 -4.82 -5.43
N SER A 144 23.16 -5.21 -6.64
CA SER A 144 22.46 -4.92 -7.90
C SER A 144 22.24 -6.20 -8.67
N THR A 145 21.07 -6.36 -9.26
CA THR A 145 20.66 -7.58 -9.96
C THR A 145 19.82 -7.26 -11.19
N ARG A 146 19.29 -8.26 -11.83
CA ARG A 146 18.26 -8.14 -12.88
C ARG A 146 17.05 -8.98 -12.52
N LEU A 147 15.88 -8.45 -12.75
CA LEU A 147 14.62 -9.16 -12.56
C LEU A 147 13.67 -8.81 -13.73
N LEU A 148 13.04 -9.81 -14.34
CA LEU A 148 12.21 -9.64 -15.54
C LEU A 148 12.91 -8.84 -16.65
N GLY A 149 14.21 -9.08 -16.85
CA GLY A 149 15.01 -8.37 -17.84
C GLY A 149 15.42 -6.93 -17.48
N GLN A 150 14.92 -6.37 -16.38
CA GLN A 150 15.19 -4.99 -15.94
C GLN A 150 16.28 -4.92 -14.86
N ALA A 151 16.95 -3.78 -14.80
CA ALA A 151 17.89 -3.50 -13.71
C ALA A 151 17.11 -3.38 -12.39
N ALA A 152 17.66 -3.97 -11.34
CA ALA A 152 17.08 -3.97 -10.02
C ALA A 152 18.15 -3.80 -8.95
N THR A 153 17.79 -3.14 -7.85
CA THR A 153 18.65 -2.95 -6.69
C THR A 153 18.11 -3.76 -5.51
N VAL A 154 19.00 -4.40 -4.78
CA VAL A 154 18.63 -5.17 -3.58
C VAL A 154 18.86 -4.29 -2.35
N TYR A 155 17.81 -4.15 -1.55
CA TYR A 155 17.85 -3.47 -0.26
C TYR A 155 17.56 -4.47 0.86
N ARG A 156 18.22 -4.30 1.99
CA ARG A 156 17.99 -5.12 3.19
C ARG A 156 18.16 -4.29 4.45
N GLY A 157 17.41 -4.65 5.49
CA GLY A 157 17.53 -4.06 6.82
C GLY A 157 16.52 -4.63 7.79
N ASP A 158 16.57 -4.11 9.01
CA ASP A 158 15.64 -4.45 10.09
C ASP A 158 14.97 -3.16 10.56
N SER A 159 13.64 -3.19 10.63
CA SER A 159 12.83 -2.09 11.13
C SER A 159 11.84 -2.64 12.15
N ASN A 160 11.94 -2.17 13.38
CA ASN A 160 11.04 -2.52 14.49
C ASN A 160 10.82 -4.05 14.65
N GLY A 161 11.92 -4.81 14.63
CA GLY A 161 11.88 -6.26 14.76
C GLY A 161 11.38 -7.02 13.53
N THR A 162 11.20 -6.32 12.42
CA THR A 162 10.85 -6.88 11.12
C THR A 162 12.07 -6.84 10.21
N ARG A 163 12.57 -8.00 9.80
CA ARG A 163 13.56 -8.10 8.73
C ARG A 163 12.91 -7.87 7.39
N ILE A 164 13.48 -6.98 6.59
CA ILE A 164 12.94 -6.60 5.28
C ILE A 164 14.03 -6.80 4.23
N GLU A 165 13.68 -7.44 3.12
CA GLU A 165 14.49 -7.51 1.90
C GLU A 165 13.63 -7.14 0.71
N VAL A 166 14.14 -6.24 -0.14
CA VAL A 166 13.46 -5.74 -1.33
C VAL A 166 14.39 -5.86 -2.54
N VAL A 167 13.88 -6.45 -3.62
CA VAL A 167 14.44 -6.32 -4.96
C VAL A 167 13.63 -5.25 -5.68
N TRP A 168 14.20 -4.08 -5.84
CA TRP A 168 13.55 -2.90 -6.36
C TRP A 168 13.81 -2.72 -7.85
N LEU A 169 12.75 -2.62 -8.65
CA LEU A 169 12.82 -2.32 -10.09
C LEU A 169 12.89 -0.82 -10.29
N GLU A 170 14.06 -0.31 -10.68
CA GLU A 170 14.33 1.12 -10.75
C GLU A 170 13.43 1.84 -11.77
N HIS A 171 13.26 1.26 -12.95
CA HIS A 171 12.46 1.87 -14.01
C HIS A 171 10.96 1.88 -13.69
N ALA A 172 10.46 0.78 -13.15
CA ALA A 172 9.05 0.64 -12.80
C ALA A 172 8.69 1.38 -11.50
N ASN A 173 9.67 1.70 -10.66
CA ASN A 173 9.45 2.18 -9.30
C ASN A 173 8.47 1.27 -8.53
N LEU A 174 8.78 -0.03 -8.52
CA LEU A 174 7.98 -1.05 -7.85
C LEU A 174 8.89 -2.14 -7.25
N PRO A 175 8.47 -2.79 -6.16
CA PRO A 175 9.15 -3.98 -5.68
C PRO A 175 8.92 -5.13 -6.67
N GLY A 176 9.99 -5.70 -7.20
CA GLY A 176 9.94 -6.96 -7.92
C GLY A 176 9.88 -8.16 -6.98
N ARG A 177 10.46 -8.01 -5.78
CA ARG A 177 10.30 -8.91 -4.65
C ARG A 177 10.32 -8.09 -3.36
N LEU A 178 9.45 -8.46 -2.41
CA LEU A 178 9.48 -7.93 -1.05
C LEU A 178 9.31 -9.11 -0.10
N THR A 179 10.29 -9.33 0.78
CA THR A 179 10.21 -10.30 1.86
C THR A 179 10.19 -9.56 3.18
N ARG A 180 9.22 -9.85 4.04
CA ARG A 180 9.15 -9.36 5.41
C ARG A 180 9.08 -10.56 6.36
N VAL A 181 9.90 -10.53 7.39
CA VAL A 181 9.96 -11.60 8.39
C VAL A 181 9.88 -10.97 9.77
N THR A 182 8.81 -11.28 10.48
CA THR A 182 8.63 -10.98 11.90
C THR A 182 8.93 -12.21 12.75
N LYS A 183 8.76 -12.13 14.05
CA LYS A 183 8.86 -13.28 14.97
C LYS A 183 7.86 -14.40 14.60
N HIS A 184 6.70 -14.06 14.04
CA HIS A 184 5.57 -14.98 13.90
C HIS A 184 5.17 -15.27 12.46
N GLU A 185 5.53 -14.39 11.54
CA GLU A 185 5.06 -14.44 10.16
C GLU A 185 6.18 -14.11 9.18
N ARG A 186 6.18 -14.80 8.06
CA ARG A 186 6.91 -14.44 6.85
C ARG A 186 5.93 -14.10 5.74
N VAL A 187 6.12 -12.97 5.09
CA VAL A 187 5.37 -12.55 3.92
C VAL A 187 6.35 -12.37 2.76
N ASP A 188 6.14 -13.12 1.71
CA ASP A 188 6.87 -13.00 0.44
C ASP A 188 5.92 -12.48 -0.62
N LEU A 189 6.24 -11.34 -1.19
CA LEU A 189 5.57 -10.75 -2.34
C LEU A 189 6.49 -10.86 -3.56
N ARG A 190 5.99 -11.42 -4.66
CA ARG A 190 6.72 -11.59 -5.91
C ARG A 190 5.96 -11.05 -7.09
N LEU A 191 6.58 -10.16 -7.84
CA LEU A 191 6.09 -9.71 -9.13
C LEU A 191 6.18 -10.88 -10.13
N ALA A 192 5.03 -11.30 -10.62
CA ALA A 192 4.92 -12.36 -11.62
C ALA A 192 4.88 -11.79 -13.03
N GLU A 193 4.25 -10.61 -13.19
CA GLU A 193 4.08 -10.00 -14.50
C GLU A 193 3.99 -8.48 -14.38
N LEU A 194 4.56 -7.77 -15.34
CA LEU A 194 4.62 -6.32 -15.40
C LEU A 194 4.38 -5.88 -16.84
N VAL A 195 3.33 -5.09 -17.07
CA VAL A 195 2.92 -4.63 -18.39
C VAL A 195 2.52 -3.15 -18.38
N ALA A 196 2.69 -2.47 -19.51
CA ALA A 196 2.27 -1.09 -19.66
C ALA A 196 0.73 -0.98 -19.85
N VAL A 197 0.13 -1.98 -20.47
CA VAL A 197 -1.31 -2.04 -20.72
C VAL A 197 -1.86 -3.32 -20.10
N SER A 198 -2.88 -3.17 -19.25
CA SER A 198 -3.51 -4.31 -18.59
C SER A 198 -4.15 -5.26 -19.61
N PRO A 199 -3.88 -6.57 -19.52
CA PRO A 199 -4.64 -7.56 -20.27
C PRO A 199 -6.14 -7.47 -19.96
N PRO A 200 -7.01 -7.70 -20.94
CA PRO A 200 -8.46 -7.52 -20.77
C PRO A 200 -9.09 -8.54 -19.81
N ASP A 201 -8.45 -9.68 -19.59
CA ASP A 201 -8.87 -10.74 -18.67
C ASP A 201 -8.45 -10.49 -17.23
N TRP A 202 -7.67 -9.44 -16.96
CA TRP A 202 -7.32 -9.10 -15.58
C TRP A 202 -8.54 -8.49 -14.87
N PRO A 203 -8.81 -8.88 -13.61
CA PRO A 203 -10.02 -8.52 -12.87
C PRO A 203 -9.98 -7.06 -12.40
N ARG A 204 -9.99 -6.13 -13.32
CA ARG A 204 -9.95 -4.70 -13.04
C ARG A 204 -11.34 -4.18 -12.67
N LEU A 205 -11.42 -3.41 -11.60
CA LEU A 205 -12.68 -2.91 -11.06
C LEU A 205 -13.43 -1.98 -12.03
N VAL A 206 -12.70 -1.23 -12.87
CA VAL A 206 -13.34 -0.36 -13.89
C VAL A 206 -14.20 -1.11 -14.88
N ALA A 207 -14.02 -2.42 -15.03
CA ALA A 207 -14.84 -3.29 -15.88
C ALA A 207 -16.03 -3.91 -15.11
N THR A 208 -16.12 -3.67 -13.80
CA THR A 208 -17.16 -4.26 -12.94
C THR A 208 -18.24 -3.23 -12.66
N THR A 209 -19.50 -3.56 -12.95
CA THR A 209 -20.64 -2.72 -12.56
C THR A 209 -20.85 -2.82 -11.04
N THR A 210 -20.83 -1.69 -10.35
CA THR A 210 -21.02 -1.59 -8.90
C THR A 210 -22.15 -0.65 -8.51
N ASP A 211 -23.04 -0.32 -9.47
CA ASP A 211 -24.14 0.64 -9.27
C ASP A 211 -25.15 0.21 -8.21
N ASP A 212 -25.25 -1.11 -8.00
CA ASP A 212 -26.14 -1.73 -7.03
C ASP A 212 -25.44 -2.06 -5.69
N TYR A 213 -24.17 -1.67 -5.51
CA TYR A 213 -23.48 -1.86 -4.25
C TYR A 213 -23.90 -0.78 -3.24
N LEU A 214 -24.17 -1.20 -2.02
CA LEU A 214 -24.40 -0.25 -0.94
C LEU A 214 -23.07 0.44 -0.57
N ARG A 215 -23.07 1.76 -0.64
CA ARG A 215 -21.93 2.59 -0.23
C ARG A 215 -22.12 3.01 1.24
N ILE A 216 -21.05 2.90 2.00
CA ILE A 216 -20.99 3.21 3.42
C ILE A 216 -19.81 4.16 3.62
N ASP A 217 -20.04 5.33 4.21
CA ASP A 217 -18.94 6.18 4.65
C ASP A 217 -18.22 5.50 5.83
N VAL A 218 -16.90 5.58 5.84
CA VAL A 218 -16.10 5.01 6.94
C VAL A 218 -16.45 5.63 8.29
N ALA A 219 -16.95 6.88 8.31
CA ALA A 219 -17.40 7.56 9.53
C ALA A 219 -18.64 6.88 10.13
N ASP A 220 -19.51 6.33 9.29
CA ASP A 220 -20.79 5.72 9.74
C ASP A 220 -20.61 4.31 10.29
N LEU A 221 -19.44 3.68 10.12
CA LEU A 221 -19.22 2.30 10.57
C LEU A 221 -19.42 2.11 12.08
N GLY A 222 -19.16 3.15 12.87
CA GLY A 222 -19.38 3.12 14.32
C GLY A 222 -20.84 2.97 14.70
N ASP A 223 -21.74 3.57 13.94
CA ASP A 223 -23.19 3.55 14.19
C ASP A 223 -23.86 2.27 13.65
N MET A 224 -23.13 1.51 12.83
CA MET A 224 -23.61 0.30 12.17
C MET A 224 -23.09 -1.00 12.82
N GLU A 225 -22.73 -0.99 14.09
CA GLU A 225 -22.16 -2.19 14.79
C GLU A 225 -23.07 -3.42 14.76
N ASN A 226 -24.35 -3.25 14.55
CA ASN A 226 -25.32 -4.35 14.43
C ASN A 226 -25.37 -4.97 13.03
N ASP A 227 -24.82 -4.32 12.01
CA ASP A 227 -24.74 -4.88 10.65
C ASP A 227 -23.72 -6.03 10.60
N PRO A 228 -24.11 -7.23 10.11
CA PRO A 228 -23.20 -8.37 10.04
C PRO A 228 -21.94 -8.12 9.20
N PHE A 229 -22.05 -7.34 8.12
CA PHE A 229 -20.94 -6.96 7.28
C PHE A 229 -19.98 -6.04 8.04
N VAL A 230 -20.50 -5.00 8.72
CA VAL A 230 -19.68 -4.07 9.50
C VAL A 230 -18.94 -4.82 10.61
N ARG A 231 -19.61 -5.72 11.33
CA ARG A 231 -18.94 -6.59 12.33
C ARG A 231 -17.84 -7.45 11.72
N LYS A 232 -18.04 -7.98 10.50
CA LYS A 232 -17.01 -8.74 9.78
C LYS A 232 -15.80 -7.86 9.47
N VAL A 233 -16.03 -6.64 8.96
CA VAL A 233 -14.98 -5.68 8.63
C VAL A 233 -14.20 -5.23 9.87
N LEU A 234 -14.90 -4.85 10.95
CA LEU A 234 -14.27 -4.40 12.20
C LEU A 234 -13.43 -5.51 12.85
N ARG A 235 -13.90 -6.77 12.85
CA ARG A 235 -13.14 -7.91 13.37
C ARG A 235 -11.88 -8.24 12.57
N ASN A 236 -11.94 -8.10 11.26
CA ASN A 236 -10.81 -8.40 10.39
C ASN A 236 -9.81 -7.25 10.30
N GLY A 237 -10.09 -6.14 10.94
CA GLY A 237 -9.35 -4.89 10.85
C GLY A 237 -9.46 -4.23 9.47
N PHE A 238 -9.27 -2.92 9.40
CA PHE A 238 -9.21 -2.18 8.14
C PHE A 238 -7.97 -2.56 7.29
N GLY A 239 -7.04 -3.39 7.83
CA GLY A 239 -5.74 -3.69 7.28
C GLY A 239 -5.65 -4.78 6.22
N GLY A 240 -6.76 -5.40 5.81
CA GLY A 240 -6.72 -6.61 4.96
C GLY A 240 -6.17 -6.42 3.55
N LEU A 241 -6.11 -5.19 3.04
CA LEU A 241 -5.53 -4.85 1.73
C LEU A 241 -4.57 -3.66 1.81
N ALA A 242 -4.24 -3.19 3.02
CA ALA A 242 -3.24 -2.14 3.10
C ALA A 242 -2.06 -2.54 2.22
N ILE A 243 -1.79 -1.75 1.20
CA ILE A 243 -0.49 -1.72 0.56
C ILE A 243 0.49 -1.78 1.74
N PRO A 244 1.46 -2.70 1.76
CA PRO A 244 2.37 -2.83 2.89
C PRO A 244 3.16 -1.53 3.02
N HIS A 245 2.53 -0.52 3.65
CA HIS A 245 3.21 0.70 4.03
C HIS A 245 4.20 0.32 5.12
N ALA A 246 5.49 0.46 4.85
CA ALA A 246 6.49 0.48 5.88
C ALA A 246 6.30 1.80 6.66
N HIS A 247 5.79 1.68 7.85
CA HIS A 247 5.85 2.74 8.87
C HIS A 247 7.15 2.64 9.63
#